data_9c7f3516e4f495d6bb7156be8f974888
#
_entry.id   9c7f3516e4f495d6bb7156be8f974888
#
_cell.length_a   1.000
_cell.length_b   1.000
_cell.length_c   1.000
_cell.angle_alpha   90.00
_cell.angle_beta   90.00
_cell.angle_gamma   90.00
#
_symmetry.space_group_name_H-M   'P 1'
#
loop_
_entity.id
_entity.type
_entity.pdbx_description
1 polymer ?
#
loop_
_entity_poly.entity_id
_entity_poly.type
_entity_poly.pdbx_seq_one_letter_code
_entity_poly.pdbx_strand_id
1 'polypeptide(L)'
;MSTGLDYPPGSYADTDELVALSAEASRLGGIYHTHVRYSLGDRFLDPFREAIDIGRRAGIPAHITHFYQRTTAPGGAAHMLALVEDAREEGLDVTFDGYPYAYSSTRLNIIIPQWAFDGGLAALRRNLGDPGVRARMKKEMGPRAASWHDMWITHLKRPEHHRFEGRSLAEVAELMGLDVVDAVCELLLREDQQVSFVSAGASMATMPRFVSHPLYMVGSDAVLIGDYPSPRTYGAFPVILAEFVREERWLGLADAIRKMTSFPAQRLGLPDRGLLRDGFKADVVVFDAGTVKAPATRREPKQFPVGIEQVIVNGQIVVDRGRHTGVLAGRALRRGRAST
;
A
#
# COMPACT_ATOMS: atom_id res chain seq x y z
N MET A 1 10.07 -13.00 -4.31
CA MET A 1 9.28 -13.37 -3.11
C MET A 1 8.59 -12.12 -2.58
N SER A 2 7.35 -12.21 -2.10
CA SER A 2 6.67 -11.11 -1.44
C SER A 2 6.02 -11.59 -0.15
N THR A 3 5.92 -10.70 0.85
CA THR A 3 5.31 -10.99 2.15
C THR A 3 4.39 -9.86 2.60
N GLY A 4 3.41 -10.22 3.47
CA GLY A 4 2.56 -9.28 4.20
C GLY A 4 2.51 -9.70 5.66
N LEU A 5 3.49 -9.20 6.47
CA LEU A 5 3.79 -9.75 7.78
C LEU A 5 2.85 -9.30 8.92
N ASP A 6 1.91 -8.41 8.64
CA ASP A 6 0.82 -8.10 9.59
C ASP A 6 -0.41 -9.00 9.39
N TYR A 7 -0.42 -9.84 8.36
CA TYR A 7 -1.57 -10.65 8.00
C TYR A 7 -1.34 -12.13 8.24
N PRO A 8 -2.28 -12.87 8.85
CA PRO A 8 -2.22 -14.33 8.87
C PRO A 8 -2.34 -14.91 7.43
N PRO A 9 -1.57 -15.96 7.08
CA PRO A 9 -0.63 -16.68 7.96
C PRO A 9 0.77 -16.05 8.06
N GLY A 10 1.13 -15.07 7.22
CA GLY A 10 2.47 -14.47 7.18
C GLY A 10 2.94 -13.88 8.52
N SER A 11 2.00 -13.40 9.35
CA SER A 11 2.32 -12.86 10.68
C SER A 11 2.88 -13.90 11.68
N TYR A 12 2.72 -15.20 11.40
CA TYR A 12 3.24 -16.28 12.23
C TYR A 12 4.64 -16.76 11.82
N ALA A 13 5.10 -16.40 10.61
CA ALA A 13 6.44 -16.74 10.16
C ALA A 13 7.48 -16.01 10.99
N ASP A 14 8.50 -16.72 11.44
CA ASP A 14 9.66 -16.10 12.07
C ASP A 14 10.68 -15.59 11.05
N THR A 15 11.65 -14.82 11.51
CA THR A 15 12.66 -14.23 10.62
C THR A 15 13.52 -15.29 9.94
N ASP A 16 13.81 -16.40 10.60
CA ASP A 16 14.66 -17.48 10.06
C ASP A 16 13.95 -18.21 8.91
N GLU A 17 12.65 -18.46 9.04
CA GLU A 17 11.81 -18.98 7.94
C GLU A 17 11.83 -18.03 6.74
N LEU A 18 11.66 -16.73 6.97
CA LEU A 18 11.68 -15.72 5.91
C LEU A 18 13.04 -15.62 5.23
N VAL A 19 14.13 -15.75 5.97
CA VAL A 19 15.49 -15.81 5.42
C VAL A 19 15.68 -17.04 4.55
N ALA A 20 15.26 -18.23 5.02
CA ALA A 20 15.40 -19.47 4.26
C ALA A 20 14.63 -19.40 2.92
N LEU A 21 13.37 -18.93 2.93
CA LEU A 21 12.56 -18.75 1.74
C LEU A 21 13.13 -17.69 0.80
N SER A 22 13.68 -16.60 1.35
CA SER A 22 14.30 -15.53 0.57
C SER A 22 15.61 -15.97 -0.08
N ALA A 23 16.38 -16.84 0.58
CA ALA A 23 17.61 -17.40 0.01
C ALA A 23 17.30 -18.27 -1.22
N GLU A 24 16.22 -19.04 -1.21
CA GLU A 24 15.78 -19.78 -2.41
C GLU A 24 15.37 -18.85 -3.55
N ALA A 25 14.68 -17.75 -3.24
CA ALA A 25 14.35 -16.74 -4.24
C ALA A 25 15.60 -16.04 -4.78
N SER A 26 16.61 -15.80 -3.93
CA SER A 26 17.91 -15.22 -4.33
C SER A 26 18.63 -16.08 -5.36
N ARG A 27 18.67 -17.41 -5.18
CA ARG A 27 19.28 -18.35 -6.14
C ARG A 27 18.70 -18.25 -7.55
N LEU A 28 17.47 -17.79 -7.67
CA LEU A 28 16.77 -17.58 -8.94
C LEU A 28 16.83 -16.13 -9.43
N GLY A 29 17.68 -15.30 -8.84
CA GLY A 29 17.82 -13.88 -9.17
C GLY A 29 16.59 -13.04 -8.78
N GLY A 30 15.85 -13.47 -7.76
CA GLY A 30 14.65 -12.79 -7.26
C GLY A 30 14.94 -11.53 -6.46
N ILE A 31 13.87 -10.92 -5.96
CA ILE A 31 13.90 -9.84 -4.95
C ILE A 31 13.02 -10.23 -3.78
N TYR A 32 13.30 -9.69 -2.60
CA TYR A 32 12.41 -9.73 -1.44
C TYR A 32 11.62 -8.42 -1.37
N HIS A 33 10.31 -8.50 -1.52
CA HIS A 33 9.38 -7.37 -1.54
C HIS A 33 8.39 -7.52 -0.39
N THR A 34 8.34 -6.56 0.55
CA THR A 34 7.66 -6.79 1.82
C THR A 34 6.80 -5.63 2.31
N HIS A 35 5.55 -5.94 2.67
CA HIS A 35 4.81 -5.25 3.72
C HIS A 35 5.37 -5.76 5.05
N VAL A 36 6.06 -4.89 5.77
CA VAL A 36 6.81 -5.25 6.99
C VAL A 36 5.88 -5.60 8.16
N ARG A 37 6.44 -6.19 9.21
CA ARG A 37 5.75 -6.59 10.44
C ARG A 37 5.55 -5.39 11.37
N TYR A 38 4.60 -4.53 11.10
CA TYR A 38 4.33 -3.36 11.94
C TYR A 38 3.89 -3.70 13.37
N SER A 39 3.45 -4.94 13.60
CA SER A 39 3.07 -5.47 14.91
C SER A 39 4.25 -5.78 15.83
N LEU A 40 5.52 -5.63 15.40
CA LEU A 40 6.71 -5.82 16.23
C LEU A 40 6.83 -4.83 17.42
N GLY A 41 5.73 -4.23 17.87
CA GLY A 41 5.62 -3.46 19.09
C GLY A 41 5.98 -1.98 18.96
N ASP A 42 6.36 -1.34 20.09
CA ASP A 42 6.54 0.12 20.18
C ASP A 42 7.78 0.66 19.46
N ARG A 43 8.65 -0.21 19.02
CA ARG A 43 9.89 0.13 18.32
C ARG A 43 9.63 0.26 16.82
N PHE A 44 9.24 1.43 16.40
CA PHE A 44 8.81 1.72 15.03
C PHE A 44 9.86 1.44 13.92
N LEU A 45 11.14 1.27 14.27
CA LEU A 45 12.21 0.92 13.32
C LEU A 45 12.44 -0.58 13.18
N ASP A 46 12.01 -1.39 14.15
CA ASP A 46 12.30 -2.82 14.15
C ASP A 46 11.72 -3.58 12.96
N PRO A 47 10.50 -3.26 12.47
CA PRO A 47 9.97 -3.86 11.23
C PRO A 47 10.89 -3.66 10.01
N PHE A 48 11.47 -2.49 9.89
CA PHE A 48 12.37 -2.14 8.78
C PHE A 48 13.75 -2.77 8.95
N ARG A 49 14.24 -2.86 10.19
CA ARG A 49 15.47 -3.61 10.51
C ARG A 49 15.33 -5.09 10.17
N GLU A 50 14.19 -5.72 10.51
CA GLU A 50 13.89 -7.10 10.13
C GLU A 50 13.93 -7.29 8.61
N ALA A 51 13.28 -6.40 7.85
CA ALA A 51 13.26 -6.48 6.39
C ALA A 51 14.66 -6.37 5.76
N ILE A 52 15.50 -5.47 6.27
CA ILE A 52 16.89 -5.30 5.84
C ILE A 52 17.73 -6.51 6.24
N ASP A 53 17.54 -7.05 7.46
CA ASP A 53 18.27 -8.23 7.93
C ASP A 53 17.94 -9.49 7.13
N ILE A 54 16.69 -9.69 6.76
CA ILE A 54 16.28 -10.76 5.84
C ILE A 54 17.01 -10.62 4.51
N GLY A 55 17.06 -9.41 3.94
CA GLY A 55 17.80 -9.13 2.70
C GLY A 55 19.29 -9.45 2.83
N ARG A 56 19.91 -9.03 3.94
CA ARG A 56 21.33 -9.26 4.27
C ARG A 56 21.66 -10.75 4.39
N ARG A 57 20.92 -11.46 5.23
CA ARG A 57 21.16 -12.88 5.54
C ARG A 57 20.87 -13.81 4.37
N ALA A 58 19.85 -13.49 3.58
CA ALA A 58 19.48 -14.26 2.40
C ALA A 58 20.29 -13.89 1.14
N GLY A 59 21.11 -12.84 1.17
CA GLY A 59 21.84 -12.34 0.00
C GLY A 59 20.91 -11.92 -1.14
N ILE A 60 19.76 -11.30 -0.85
CA ILE A 60 18.72 -10.94 -1.80
C ILE A 60 18.46 -9.43 -1.78
N PRO A 61 18.31 -8.76 -2.95
CA PRO A 61 17.85 -7.38 -2.98
C PRO A 61 16.51 -7.21 -2.25
N ALA A 62 16.41 -6.25 -1.31
CA ALA A 62 15.21 -5.99 -0.53
C ALA A 62 14.46 -4.75 -1.04
N HIS A 63 13.14 -4.83 -1.10
CA HIS A 63 12.25 -3.70 -1.40
C HIS A 63 11.18 -3.57 -0.32
N ILE A 64 11.18 -2.44 0.37
CA ILE A 64 10.26 -2.15 1.47
C ILE A 64 9.08 -1.35 0.94
N THR A 65 7.86 -1.88 1.05
CA THR A 65 6.68 -1.19 0.54
C THR A 65 6.15 -0.14 1.50
N HIS A 66 5.48 0.89 0.97
CA HIS A 66 4.81 1.98 1.70
C HIS A 66 5.63 2.46 2.91
N PHE A 67 6.91 2.77 2.63
CA PHE A 67 7.89 3.25 3.60
C PHE A 67 7.65 4.74 3.88
N TYR A 68 6.94 5.05 4.93
CA TYR A 68 6.60 6.40 5.36
C TYR A 68 6.56 6.52 6.89
N GLN A 69 6.79 7.73 7.40
CA GLN A 69 6.64 7.99 8.82
C GLN A 69 5.16 7.98 9.21
N ARG A 70 4.81 7.20 10.22
CA ARG A 70 3.48 7.23 10.82
C ARG A 70 3.31 8.45 11.72
N THR A 71 2.08 8.98 11.81
CA THR A 71 1.74 10.08 12.73
C THR A 71 2.00 9.71 14.19
N THR A 72 1.94 8.43 14.53
CA THR A 72 2.23 7.88 15.87
C THR A 72 3.72 7.80 16.19
N ALA A 73 4.62 8.04 15.23
CA ALA A 73 6.08 8.00 15.41
C ALA A 73 6.72 9.35 15.02
N PRO A 74 6.44 10.45 15.75
CA PRO A 74 6.98 11.77 15.41
C PRO A 74 8.51 11.76 15.44
N GLY A 75 9.15 12.47 14.48
CA GLY A 75 10.61 12.52 14.35
C GLY A 75 11.25 11.31 13.68
N GLY A 76 10.47 10.26 13.34
CA GLY A 76 10.99 9.00 12.83
C GLY A 76 11.58 9.05 11.41
N ALA A 77 11.21 10.01 10.57
CA ALA A 77 11.60 10.05 9.16
C ALA A 77 13.12 10.01 8.95
N ALA A 78 13.89 10.77 9.71
CA ALA A 78 15.34 10.79 9.59
C ALA A 78 15.96 9.43 9.94
N HIS A 79 15.50 8.81 11.03
CA HIS A 79 15.99 7.49 11.44
C HIS A 79 15.60 6.38 10.46
N MET A 80 14.40 6.47 9.86
CA MET A 80 13.96 5.53 8.84
C MET A 80 14.84 5.61 7.58
N LEU A 81 15.12 6.84 7.10
CA LEU A 81 15.95 7.04 5.92
C LEU A 81 17.40 6.60 6.20
N ALA A 82 17.96 6.94 7.37
CA ALA A 82 19.30 6.50 7.78
C ALA A 82 19.44 4.97 7.74
N LEU A 83 18.42 4.21 8.19
CA LEU A 83 18.48 2.74 8.10
C LEU A 83 18.70 2.22 6.67
N VAL A 84 18.08 2.86 5.70
CA VAL A 84 18.21 2.45 4.28
C VAL A 84 19.54 2.95 3.72
N GLU A 85 19.97 4.14 4.09
CA GLU A 85 21.25 4.73 3.69
C GLU A 85 22.42 3.89 4.22
N ASP A 86 22.42 3.57 5.52
CA ASP A 86 23.42 2.70 6.17
C ASP A 86 23.49 1.32 5.49
N ALA A 87 22.34 0.71 5.22
CA ALA A 87 22.28 -0.57 4.52
C ALA A 87 22.89 -0.49 3.09
N ARG A 88 22.65 0.62 2.39
CA ARG A 88 23.28 0.87 1.07
C ARG A 88 24.79 1.09 1.17
N GLU A 89 25.27 1.78 2.20
CA GLU A 89 26.71 1.94 2.46
C GLU A 89 27.38 0.61 2.78
N GLU A 90 26.70 -0.32 3.45
CA GLU A 90 27.14 -1.71 3.64
C GLU A 90 27.17 -2.53 2.33
N GLY A 91 26.68 -1.98 1.21
CA GLY A 91 26.61 -2.66 -0.08
C GLY A 91 25.34 -3.47 -0.31
N LEU A 92 24.33 -3.37 0.57
CA LEU A 92 23.05 -4.05 0.37
C LEU A 92 22.20 -3.34 -0.69
N ASP A 93 21.54 -4.11 -1.57
CA ASP A 93 20.62 -3.55 -2.55
C ASP A 93 19.23 -3.37 -1.96
N VAL A 94 19.04 -2.25 -1.24
CA VAL A 94 17.77 -1.87 -0.61
C VAL A 94 17.13 -0.71 -1.34
N THR A 95 15.83 -0.79 -1.58
CA THR A 95 14.98 0.29 -2.14
C THR A 95 13.64 0.30 -1.42
N PHE A 96 12.84 1.33 -1.63
CA PHE A 96 11.52 1.42 -1.03
C PHE A 96 10.52 2.16 -1.91
N ASP A 97 9.24 1.96 -1.65
CA ASP A 97 8.16 2.71 -2.30
C ASP A 97 7.23 3.38 -1.29
N GLY A 98 6.33 4.17 -1.83
CA GLY A 98 5.21 4.76 -1.09
C GLY A 98 4.14 5.29 -2.02
N TYR A 99 2.97 5.55 -1.48
CA TYR A 99 1.87 6.21 -2.16
C TYR A 99 1.68 7.63 -1.64
N PRO A 100 1.23 8.58 -2.48
CA PRO A 100 1.19 10.01 -2.15
C PRO A 100 -0.07 10.40 -1.36
N TYR A 101 -0.42 9.65 -0.32
CA TYR A 101 -1.62 9.87 0.48
C TYR A 101 -1.38 9.64 1.96
N ALA A 102 -2.09 10.40 2.80
CA ALA A 102 -2.09 10.21 4.24
C ALA A 102 -2.84 8.94 4.70
N TYR A 103 -3.51 8.26 3.78
CA TYR A 103 -4.45 7.18 4.08
C TYR A 103 -3.93 5.83 3.60
N SER A 104 -3.95 4.83 4.48
CA SER A 104 -3.77 3.41 4.13
C SER A 104 -5.13 2.77 3.80
N SER A 105 -5.14 1.70 3.01
CA SER A 105 -6.35 0.92 2.71
C SER A 105 -6.05 -0.56 2.80
N THR A 106 -6.83 -1.29 3.61
CA THR A 106 -6.64 -2.72 3.83
C THR A 106 -7.91 -3.39 4.40
N ARG A 107 -7.77 -4.62 4.90
CA ARG A 107 -8.84 -5.36 5.57
C ARG A 107 -9.03 -4.88 7.00
N LEU A 108 -10.31 -4.74 7.43
CA LEU A 108 -10.65 -4.25 8.77
C LEU A 108 -10.14 -5.15 9.91
N ASN A 109 -9.97 -6.44 9.66
CA ASN A 109 -9.48 -7.38 10.68
C ASN A 109 -8.04 -7.07 11.16
N ILE A 110 -7.27 -6.24 10.46
CA ILE A 110 -5.92 -5.82 10.90
C ILE A 110 -5.95 -5.03 12.23
N ILE A 111 -7.08 -4.40 12.57
CA ILE A 111 -7.18 -3.64 13.83
C ILE A 111 -7.50 -4.53 15.04
N ILE A 112 -7.88 -5.80 14.80
CA ILE A 112 -8.15 -6.78 15.85
C ILE A 112 -6.85 -7.22 16.49
N PRO A 113 -6.75 -7.30 17.83
CA PRO A 113 -5.55 -7.77 18.50
C PRO A 113 -5.10 -9.15 18.04
N GLN A 114 -3.78 -9.33 17.85
CA GLN A 114 -3.21 -10.56 17.28
C GLN A 114 -3.62 -11.83 18.06
N TRP A 115 -3.68 -11.76 19.39
CA TRP A 115 -4.09 -12.91 20.21
C TRP A 115 -5.49 -13.44 19.90
N ALA A 116 -6.36 -12.61 19.32
CA ALA A 116 -7.70 -13.04 18.93
C ALA A 116 -7.71 -13.97 17.71
N PHE A 117 -6.61 -14.05 16.97
CA PHE A 117 -6.39 -14.97 15.86
C PHE A 117 -5.79 -16.30 16.27
N ASP A 118 -5.39 -16.48 17.54
CA ASP A 118 -4.77 -17.72 18.02
C ASP A 118 -5.72 -18.92 17.79
N GLY A 119 -5.28 -19.87 16.99
CA GLY A 119 -6.11 -20.97 16.50
C GLY A 119 -6.80 -20.68 15.14
N GLY A 120 -6.37 -19.61 14.43
CA GLY A 120 -6.75 -19.29 13.06
C GLY A 120 -8.12 -18.63 12.90
N LEU A 121 -8.61 -18.55 11.67
CA LEU A 121 -9.85 -17.83 11.33
C LEU A 121 -11.11 -18.36 12.04
N ALA A 122 -11.17 -19.66 12.31
CA ALA A 122 -12.28 -20.26 13.04
C ALA A 122 -12.30 -19.83 14.53
N ALA A 123 -11.11 -19.69 15.14
CA ALA A 123 -10.98 -19.15 16.49
C ALA A 123 -11.33 -17.66 16.51
N LEU A 124 -10.85 -16.86 15.56
CA LEU A 124 -11.24 -15.46 15.44
C LEU A 124 -12.76 -15.31 15.38
N ARG A 125 -13.44 -16.11 14.55
CA ARG A 125 -14.91 -16.04 14.44
C ARG A 125 -15.60 -16.30 15.79
N ARG A 126 -15.16 -17.28 16.58
CA ARG A 126 -15.67 -17.52 17.95
C ARG A 126 -15.37 -16.33 18.87
N ASN A 127 -14.15 -15.85 18.85
CA ASN A 127 -13.68 -14.75 19.69
C ASN A 127 -14.43 -13.45 19.42
N LEU A 128 -14.73 -13.14 18.16
CA LEU A 128 -15.56 -12.00 17.79
C LEU A 128 -17.00 -12.12 18.29
N GLY A 129 -17.52 -13.33 18.52
CA GLY A 129 -18.87 -13.57 19.06
C GLY A 129 -18.94 -13.61 20.58
N ASP A 130 -17.82 -13.73 21.28
CA ASP A 130 -17.77 -13.90 22.73
C ASP A 130 -17.77 -12.56 23.48
N PRO A 131 -18.75 -12.30 24.37
CA PRO A 131 -18.84 -11.03 25.09
C PRO A 131 -17.61 -10.75 26.01
N GLY A 132 -17.03 -11.78 26.64
CA GLY A 132 -15.86 -11.62 27.50
C GLY A 132 -14.61 -11.25 26.70
N VAL A 133 -14.44 -11.86 25.52
CA VAL A 133 -13.38 -11.52 24.58
C VAL A 133 -13.55 -10.10 24.03
N ARG A 134 -14.76 -9.69 23.67
CA ARG A 134 -15.04 -8.31 23.24
C ARG A 134 -14.72 -7.30 24.36
N ALA A 135 -15.02 -7.61 25.60
CA ALA A 135 -14.67 -6.73 26.72
C ALA A 135 -13.16 -6.53 26.84
N ARG A 136 -12.34 -7.59 26.63
CA ARG A 136 -10.89 -7.48 26.55
C ARG A 136 -10.45 -6.66 25.34
N MET A 137 -11.04 -6.88 24.17
CA MET A 137 -10.76 -6.08 22.96
C MET A 137 -11.06 -4.59 23.18
N LYS A 138 -12.18 -4.24 23.79
CA LYS A 138 -12.54 -2.84 24.12
C LYS A 138 -11.48 -2.16 24.97
N LYS A 139 -10.96 -2.86 25.99
CA LYS A 139 -9.91 -2.33 26.87
C LYS A 139 -8.63 -2.05 26.10
N GLU A 140 -8.25 -2.90 25.16
CA GLU A 140 -7.02 -2.77 24.36
C GLU A 140 -7.17 -1.80 23.20
N MET A 141 -8.30 -1.80 22.51
CA MET A 141 -8.58 -0.96 21.35
C MET A 141 -9.11 0.43 21.70
N GLY A 142 -9.68 0.59 22.91
CA GLY A 142 -10.30 1.85 23.36
C GLY A 142 -9.41 3.09 23.28
N PRO A 143 -8.09 3.03 23.52
CA PRO A 143 -7.20 4.16 23.34
C PRO A 143 -7.15 4.72 21.90
N ARG A 144 -7.66 3.99 20.93
CA ARG A 144 -7.79 4.44 19.52
C ARG A 144 -9.05 5.27 19.26
N ALA A 145 -9.85 5.58 20.28
CA ALA A 145 -11.15 6.24 20.12
C ALA A 145 -11.11 7.53 19.27
N ALA A 146 -10.06 8.34 19.39
CA ALA A 146 -9.89 9.56 18.61
C ALA A 146 -9.74 9.31 17.10
N SER A 147 -9.33 8.10 16.68
CA SER A 147 -9.12 7.75 15.27
C SER A 147 -10.32 7.09 14.59
N TRP A 148 -11.39 6.72 15.32
CA TRP A 148 -12.55 6.05 14.74
C TRP A 148 -13.30 6.89 13.69
N HIS A 149 -13.21 8.21 13.77
CA HIS A 149 -13.74 9.14 12.77
C HIS A 149 -12.88 9.20 11.49
N ASP A 150 -11.59 8.88 11.59
CA ASP A 150 -10.64 8.88 10.48
C ASP A 150 -10.45 7.49 9.83
N MET A 151 -11.24 6.53 10.26
CA MET A 151 -11.34 5.19 9.69
C MET A 151 -12.71 5.04 9.03
N TRP A 152 -12.76 4.77 7.73
CA TRP A 152 -14.05 4.60 7.03
C TRP A 152 -14.09 3.33 6.20
N ILE A 153 -15.29 2.74 6.11
CA ILE A 153 -15.55 1.52 5.37
C ILE A 153 -15.49 1.81 3.86
N THR A 154 -14.80 0.98 3.12
CA THR A 154 -14.67 1.10 1.65
C THR A 154 -15.38 0.01 0.89
N HIS A 155 -15.56 -1.16 1.51
CA HIS A 155 -16.26 -2.28 0.90
C HIS A 155 -16.81 -3.23 1.95
N LEU A 156 -18.05 -3.68 1.69
CA LEU A 156 -18.76 -4.73 2.40
C LEU A 156 -19.27 -5.75 1.37
N LYS A 157 -19.16 -7.03 1.71
CA LYS A 157 -19.56 -8.14 0.82
C LYS A 157 -21.07 -8.20 0.58
N ARG A 158 -21.87 -7.91 1.64
CA ARG A 158 -23.32 -8.07 1.63
C ARG A 158 -24.04 -6.82 1.21
N PRO A 159 -24.92 -6.86 0.18
CA PRO A 159 -25.64 -5.68 -0.32
C PRO A 159 -26.43 -4.92 0.76
N GLU A 160 -27.04 -5.62 1.72
CA GLU A 160 -27.79 -5.01 2.81
C GLU A 160 -26.95 -4.10 3.73
N HIS A 161 -25.62 -4.26 3.70
CA HIS A 161 -24.69 -3.46 4.50
C HIS A 161 -24.02 -2.35 3.68
N HIS A 162 -24.17 -2.26 2.37
CA HIS A 162 -23.54 -1.24 1.53
C HIS A 162 -23.87 0.19 1.98
N ARG A 163 -24.98 0.39 2.73
CA ARG A 163 -25.32 1.68 3.37
C ARG A 163 -24.24 2.20 4.32
N PHE A 164 -23.33 1.36 4.79
CA PHE A 164 -22.22 1.73 5.65
C PHE A 164 -20.93 2.11 4.88
N GLU A 165 -20.86 1.82 3.60
CA GLU A 165 -19.72 2.21 2.77
C GLU A 165 -19.59 3.73 2.68
N GLY A 166 -18.35 4.24 2.73
CA GLY A 166 -18.04 5.66 2.79
C GLY A 166 -18.20 6.31 4.17
N ARG A 167 -18.80 5.61 5.16
CA ARG A 167 -18.99 6.10 6.53
C ARG A 167 -17.80 5.74 7.41
N SER A 168 -17.55 6.58 8.42
CA SER A 168 -16.55 6.28 9.45
C SER A 168 -17.04 5.15 10.37
N LEU A 169 -16.10 4.49 11.05
CA LEU A 169 -16.44 3.45 12.03
C LEU A 169 -17.30 4.01 13.18
N ALA A 170 -17.08 5.27 13.59
CA ALA A 170 -17.90 5.94 14.58
C ALA A 170 -19.35 6.11 14.08
N GLU A 171 -19.55 6.63 12.87
CA GLU A 171 -20.90 6.76 12.26
C GLU A 171 -21.61 5.42 12.08
N VAL A 172 -20.85 4.37 11.72
CA VAL A 172 -21.41 3.01 11.60
C VAL A 172 -21.87 2.48 12.95
N ALA A 173 -21.08 2.68 14.00
CA ALA A 173 -21.43 2.28 15.35
C ALA A 173 -22.73 2.97 15.84
N GLU A 174 -22.86 4.28 15.61
CA GLU A 174 -24.10 5.03 15.91
C GLU A 174 -25.31 4.44 15.16
N LEU A 175 -25.17 4.19 13.87
CA LEU A 175 -26.25 3.61 13.04
C LEU A 175 -26.65 2.20 13.46
N MET A 176 -25.72 1.45 14.06
CA MET A 176 -25.98 0.11 14.59
C MET A 176 -26.47 0.14 16.04
N GLY A 177 -26.41 1.28 16.73
CA GLY A 177 -26.73 1.41 18.15
C GLY A 177 -25.77 0.64 19.06
N LEU A 178 -24.49 0.55 18.66
CA LEU A 178 -23.46 -0.26 19.32
C LEU A 178 -22.26 0.60 19.71
N ASP A 179 -21.46 0.09 20.66
CA ASP A 179 -20.08 0.54 20.86
C ASP A 179 -19.24 0.27 19.59
N VAL A 180 -18.25 1.11 19.29
CA VAL A 180 -17.47 0.99 18.04
C VAL A 180 -16.77 -0.37 17.92
N VAL A 181 -16.21 -0.91 18.99
CA VAL A 181 -15.55 -2.23 18.97
C VAL A 181 -16.58 -3.34 18.73
N ASP A 182 -17.77 -3.24 19.33
CA ASP A 182 -18.86 -4.19 19.06
C ASP A 182 -19.32 -4.09 17.60
N ALA A 183 -19.45 -2.89 17.06
CA ALA A 183 -19.80 -2.69 15.65
C ALA A 183 -18.76 -3.30 14.70
N VAL A 184 -17.48 -3.13 14.99
CA VAL A 184 -16.36 -3.77 14.25
C VAL A 184 -16.47 -5.30 14.31
N CYS A 185 -16.69 -5.87 15.51
CA CYS A 185 -16.87 -7.32 15.68
C CYS A 185 -18.09 -7.84 14.90
N GLU A 186 -19.21 -7.15 14.98
CA GLU A 186 -20.43 -7.51 14.25
C GLU A 186 -20.26 -7.44 12.74
N LEU A 187 -19.63 -6.39 12.21
CA LEU A 187 -19.34 -6.29 10.78
C LEU A 187 -18.45 -7.44 10.31
N LEU A 188 -17.37 -7.71 11.03
CA LEU A 188 -16.46 -8.80 10.67
C LEU A 188 -17.15 -10.17 10.70
N LEU A 189 -18.04 -10.41 11.66
CA LEU A 189 -18.84 -11.65 11.73
C LEU A 189 -19.82 -11.77 10.57
N ARG A 190 -20.61 -10.72 10.32
CA ARG A 190 -21.65 -10.72 9.30
C ARG A 190 -21.09 -10.76 7.89
N GLU A 191 -19.94 -10.14 7.66
CA GLU A 191 -19.26 -10.04 6.37
C GLU A 191 -18.25 -11.18 6.12
N ASP A 192 -18.23 -12.23 6.91
CA ASP A 192 -17.25 -13.31 6.83
C ASP A 192 -15.80 -12.77 6.79
N GLN A 193 -15.53 -11.71 7.57
CA GLN A 193 -14.26 -10.97 7.66
C GLN A 193 -13.85 -10.24 6.35
N GLN A 194 -14.74 -10.14 5.38
CA GLN A 194 -14.49 -9.47 4.10
C GLN A 194 -14.90 -8.00 4.14
N VAL A 195 -14.38 -7.27 5.11
CA VAL A 195 -14.57 -5.83 5.26
C VAL A 195 -13.29 -5.11 4.87
N SER A 196 -13.37 -4.15 3.96
CA SER A 196 -12.26 -3.27 3.64
C SER A 196 -12.48 -1.88 4.21
N PHE A 197 -11.40 -1.24 4.63
CA PHE A 197 -11.47 0.10 5.21
C PHE A 197 -10.24 0.92 4.86
N VAL A 198 -10.33 2.20 5.13
CA VAL A 198 -9.22 3.16 5.05
C VAL A 198 -8.98 3.76 6.43
N SER A 199 -7.73 3.98 6.78
CA SER A 199 -7.34 4.73 7.97
C SER A 199 -6.29 5.78 7.66
N ALA A 200 -6.39 6.94 8.31
CA ALA A 200 -5.29 7.91 8.34
C ALA A 200 -4.10 7.35 9.12
N GLY A 201 -2.88 7.65 8.69
CA GLY A 201 -1.71 7.11 9.38
C GLY A 201 -0.37 7.67 8.92
N ALA A 202 -0.23 8.10 7.66
CA ALA A 202 1.00 8.68 7.15
C ALA A 202 1.11 10.18 7.47
N SER A 203 2.31 10.61 7.85
CA SER A 203 2.62 12.02 8.09
C SER A 203 2.93 12.73 6.77
N MET A 204 2.00 13.52 6.26
CA MET A 204 2.22 14.34 5.07
C MET A 204 3.32 15.40 5.26
N ALA A 205 3.53 15.87 6.48
CA ALA A 205 4.59 16.83 6.78
C ALA A 205 6.01 16.29 6.51
N THR A 206 6.20 14.97 6.57
CA THR A 206 7.48 14.31 6.30
C THR A 206 7.54 13.66 4.92
N MET A 207 6.43 13.59 4.20
CA MET A 207 6.35 12.98 2.87
C MET A 207 7.39 13.52 1.88
N PRO A 208 7.70 14.86 1.84
CA PRO A 208 8.72 15.38 0.96
C PRO A 208 10.08 14.69 1.10
N ARG A 209 10.47 14.32 2.33
CA ARG A 209 11.76 13.65 2.58
C ARG A 209 11.84 12.27 1.92
N PHE A 210 10.72 11.52 1.94
CA PHE A 210 10.67 10.19 1.31
C PHE A 210 10.58 10.30 -0.21
N VAL A 211 9.68 11.14 -0.71
CA VAL A 211 9.42 11.27 -2.16
C VAL A 211 10.63 11.81 -2.92
N SER A 212 11.38 12.75 -2.33
CA SER A 212 12.62 13.28 -2.94
C SER A 212 13.82 12.33 -2.82
N HIS A 213 13.76 11.30 -1.96
CA HIS A 213 14.87 10.40 -1.76
C HIS A 213 15.21 9.59 -3.03
N PRO A 214 16.50 9.41 -3.42
CA PRO A 214 16.89 8.72 -4.66
C PRO A 214 16.39 7.27 -4.79
N LEU A 215 16.20 6.57 -3.67
CA LEU A 215 15.77 5.17 -3.60
C LEU A 215 14.25 4.98 -3.57
N TYR A 216 13.49 6.08 -3.53
CA TYR A 216 12.04 6.04 -3.53
C TYR A 216 11.46 5.70 -4.90
N MET A 217 10.46 4.83 -4.91
CA MET A 217 9.59 4.56 -6.06
C MET A 217 8.14 4.91 -5.72
N VAL A 218 7.35 5.19 -6.73
CA VAL A 218 5.92 5.46 -6.54
C VAL A 218 5.15 4.16 -6.67
N GLY A 219 4.48 3.73 -5.60
CA GLY A 219 3.50 2.67 -5.58
C GLY A 219 2.07 3.25 -5.48
N SER A 220 1.07 2.57 -5.99
CA SER A 220 -0.33 2.94 -5.78
C SER A 220 -0.94 2.24 -4.58
N ASP A 221 -0.53 1.02 -4.31
CA ASP A 221 -1.16 0.12 -3.33
C ASP A 221 -2.70 0.13 -3.48
N ALA A 222 -3.15 0.13 -4.74
CA ALA A 222 -4.55 0.31 -5.12
C ALA A 222 -5.38 -0.93 -4.83
N VAL A 223 -6.59 -0.71 -4.31
CA VAL A 223 -7.61 -1.75 -4.08
C VAL A 223 -8.85 -1.39 -4.90
N LEU A 224 -9.09 -2.15 -5.97
CA LEU A 224 -10.20 -1.92 -6.93
C LEU A 224 -11.48 -2.65 -6.50
N ILE A 225 -11.87 -2.54 -5.22
CA ILE A 225 -13.04 -3.24 -4.66
C ILE A 225 -13.95 -2.22 -4.00
N GLY A 226 -15.27 -2.41 -4.15
CA GLY A 226 -16.30 -1.62 -3.50
C GLY A 226 -16.63 -0.31 -4.23
N ASP A 227 -17.57 0.44 -3.65
CA ASP A 227 -18.05 1.70 -4.22
C ASP A 227 -17.31 2.92 -3.67
N TYR A 228 -16.66 2.79 -2.53
CA TYR A 228 -15.88 3.84 -1.90
C TYR A 228 -14.40 3.47 -1.70
N PRO A 229 -13.66 3.02 -2.76
CA PRO A 229 -12.24 2.71 -2.64
C PRO A 229 -11.45 3.93 -2.17
N SER A 230 -10.24 3.71 -1.66
CA SER A 230 -9.36 4.83 -1.33
C SER A 230 -9.09 5.68 -2.59
N PRO A 231 -9.07 7.03 -2.48
CA PRO A 231 -8.75 7.92 -3.62
C PRO A 231 -7.44 7.58 -4.33
N ARG A 232 -6.46 6.98 -3.63
CA ARG A 232 -5.19 6.55 -4.21
C ARG A 232 -5.36 5.52 -5.34
N THR A 233 -6.49 4.79 -5.34
CA THR A 233 -6.83 3.81 -6.39
C THR A 233 -6.88 4.44 -7.78
N TYR A 234 -7.35 5.68 -7.86
CA TYR A 234 -7.49 6.43 -9.10
C TYR A 234 -6.45 7.55 -9.26
N GLY A 235 -5.84 8.00 -8.15
CA GLY A 235 -5.08 9.24 -8.13
C GLY A 235 -3.60 9.13 -7.82
N ALA A 236 -3.03 7.95 -7.46
CA ALA A 236 -1.68 7.86 -6.95
C ALA A 236 -0.61 8.50 -7.87
N PHE A 237 -0.59 8.17 -9.14
CA PHE A 237 0.40 8.72 -10.07
C PHE A 237 0.11 10.18 -10.49
N PRO A 238 -1.15 10.55 -10.80
CA PRO A 238 -1.49 11.94 -11.11
C PRO A 238 -1.22 12.93 -9.96
N VAL A 239 -1.41 12.53 -8.69
CA VAL A 239 -1.07 13.37 -7.53
C VAL A 239 0.42 13.71 -7.50
N ILE A 240 1.31 12.75 -7.81
CA ILE A 240 2.75 13.03 -7.89
C ILE A 240 3.01 14.15 -8.92
N LEU A 241 2.40 14.07 -10.10
CA LEU A 241 2.62 15.04 -11.17
C LEU A 241 1.99 16.40 -10.87
N ALA A 242 0.76 16.41 -10.35
CA ALA A 242 0.01 17.62 -10.06
C ALA A 242 0.52 18.31 -8.80
N GLU A 243 0.43 17.62 -7.66
CA GLU A 243 0.68 18.23 -6.37
C GLU A 243 2.18 18.29 -6.07
N PHE A 244 2.90 17.15 -6.13
CA PHE A 244 4.30 17.12 -5.65
C PHE A 244 5.30 17.73 -6.62
N VAL A 245 5.05 17.65 -7.94
CA VAL A 245 5.91 18.27 -8.96
C VAL A 245 5.49 19.71 -9.25
N ARG A 246 4.25 19.92 -9.70
CA ARG A 246 3.80 21.22 -10.20
C ARG A 246 3.54 22.23 -9.08
N GLU A 247 2.80 21.85 -8.05
CA GLU A 247 2.33 22.76 -7.02
C GLU A 247 3.36 22.93 -5.90
N GLU A 248 3.74 21.83 -5.25
CA GLU A 248 4.63 21.84 -4.08
C GLU A 248 6.12 21.84 -4.43
N ARG A 249 6.48 21.42 -5.65
CA ARG A 249 7.87 21.34 -6.14
C ARG A 249 8.81 20.52 -5.24
N TRP A 250 8.31 19.44 -4.67
CA TRP A 250 9.11 18.54 -3.83
C TRP A 250 10.13 17.74 -4.64
N LEU A 251 9.85 17.50 -5.94
CA LEU A 251 10.77 16.84 -6.87
C LEU A 251 10.58 17.38 -8.29
N GLY A 252 11.60 17.21 -9.14
CA GLY A 252 11.51 17.56 -10.56
C GLY A 252 10.72 16.57 -11.37
N LEU A 253 10.11 17.02 -12.49
CA LEU A 253 9.31 16.16 -13.37
C LEU A 253 10.10 14.94 -13.87
N ALA A 254 11.34 15.12 -14.31
CA ALA A 254 12.17 14.01 -14.82
C ALA A 254 12.40 12.93 -13.74
N ASP A 255 12.66 13.33 -12.49
CA ASP A 255 12.84 12.39 -11.38
C ASP A 255 11.52 11.70 -11.01
N ALA A 256 10.40 12.42 -11.00
CA ALA A 256 9.07 11.83 -10.81
C ALA A 256 8.78 10.75 -11.86
N ILE A 257 9.03 11.03 -13.14
CA ILE A 257 8.84 10.06 -14.22
C ILE A 257 9.76 8.85 -14.01
N ARG A 258 11.05 9.05 -13.70
CA ARG A 258 11.99 7.96 -13.37
C ARG A 258 11.44 7.04 -12.26
N LYS A 259 10.95 7.63 -11.17
CA LYS A 259 10.41 6.91 -10.01
C LYS A 259 9.11 6.15 -10.29
N MET A 260 8.43 6.47 -11.37
CA MET A 260 7.19 5.80 -11.82
C MET A 260 7.39 4.83 -12.98
N THR A 261 8.57 4.84 -13.63
CA THR A 261 8.79 4.10 -14.89
C THR A 261 10.10 3.28 -14.87
N SER A 262 11.23 3.89 -15.23
CA SER A 262 12.49 3.18 -15.42
C SER A 262 13.04 2.58 -14.12
N PHE A 263 12.88 3.25 -13.00
CA PHE A 263 13.40 2.75 -11.74
C PHE A 263 12.66 1.49 -11.24
N PRO A 264 11.30 1.47 -11.16
CA PRO A 264 10.59 0.22 -10.85
C PRO A 264 10.80 -0.87 -11.92
N ALA A 265 10.91 -0.53 -13.21
CA ALA A 265 11.20 -1.52 -14.25
C ALA A 265 12.57 -2.18 -14.03
N GLN A 266 13.61 -1.41 -13.71
CA GLN A 266 14.93 -1.92 -13.34
C GLN A 266 14.88 -2.78 -12.09
N ARG A 267 14.16 -2.33 -11.04
CA ARG A 267 14.00 -3.08 -9.79
C ARG A 267 13.34 -4.43 -10.01
N LEU A 268 12.34 -4.47 -10.87
CA LEU A 268 11.63 -5.69 -11.25
C LEU A 268 12.41 -6.54 -12.28
N GLY A 269 13.52 -6.04 -12.82
CA GLY A 269 14.32 -6.74 -13.82
C GLY A 269 13.61 -6.89 -15.16
N LEU A 270 12.90 -5.85 -15.59
CA LEU A 270 12.24 -5.77 -16.90
C LEU A 270 13.20 -5.10 -17.90
N PRO A 271 13.78 -5.84 -18.85
CA PRO A 271 14.90 -5.33 -19.67
C PRO A 271 14.45 -4.43 -20.82
N ASP A 272 13.17 -4.45 -21.19
CA ASP A 272 12.63 -3.82 -22.41
C ASP A 272 11.50 -2.83 -22.13
N ARG A 273 11.38 -2.31 -20.89
CA ARG A 273 10.31 -1.38 -20.49
C ARG A 273 10.83 -0.24 -19.61
N GLY A 274 9.99 0.77 -19.40
CA GLY A 274 10.23 1.89 -18.48
C GLY A 274 11.06 3.04 -19.07
N LEU A 275 11.45 2.97 -20.34
CA LEU A 275 12.15 4.02 -21.06
C LEU A 275 11.59 4.16 -22.47
N LEU A 276 11.58 5.39 -23.01
CA LEU A 276 11.40 5.65 -24.43
C LEU A 276 12.74 5.45 -25.14
N ARG A 277 12.91 4.27 -25.74
CA ARG A 277 14.14 3.83 -26.38
C ARG A 277 13.83 2.87 -27.51
N ASP A 278 14.61 2.95 -28.61
CA ASP A 278 14.51 2.00 -29.72
C ASP A 278 14.65 0.55 -29.24
N GLY A 279 13.74 -0.30 -29.72
CA GLY A 279 13.67 -1.71 -29.34
C GLY A 279 12.92 -1.98 -28.04
N PHE A 280 12.51 -0.96 -27.27
CA PHE A 280 11.67 -1.14 -26.09
C PHE A 280 10.20 -1.26 -26.46
N LYS A 281 9.42 -1.93 -25.61
CA LYS A 281 7.97 -2.01 -25.75
C LYS A 281 7.36 -0.63 -25.57
N ALA A 282 6.43 -0.29 -26.46
CA ALA A 282 5.75 0.99 -26.43
C ALA A 282 4.64 1.00 -25.35
N ASP A 283 5.06 1.16 -24.11
CA ASP A 283 4.20 1.51 -22.98
C ASP A 283 4.39 3.01 -22.73
N VAL A 284 3.46 3.81 -23.22
CA VAL A 284 3.62 5.28 -23.28
C VAL A 284 2.38 5.95 -22.72
N VAL A 285 2.59 6.97 -21.90
CA VAL A 285 1.53 7.87 -21.43
C VAL A 285 1.77 9.26 -22.02
N VAL A 286 0.76 9.81 -22.70
CA VAL A 286 0.74 11.20 -23.17
C VAL A 286 -0.13 11.99 -22.21
N PHE A 287 0.44 13.02 -21.58
CA PHE A 287 -0.27 13.86 -20.63
C PHE A 287 0.18 15.32 -20.73
N ASP A 288 -0.69 16.22 -20.31
CA ASP A 288 -0.37 17.64 -20.15
C ASP A 288 0.08 17.92 -18.71
N ALA A 289 1.38 18.23 -18.51
CA ALA A 289 1.95 18.52 -17.21
C ALA A 289 1.35 19.77 -16.54
N GLY A 290 0.78 20.70 -17.32
CA GLY A 290 0.13 21.91 -16.82
C GLY A 290 -1.26 21.66 -16.25
N THR A 291 -1.97 20.64 -16.75
CA THR A 291 -3.38 20.39 -16.41
C THR A 291 -3.64 19.06 -15.72
N VAL A 292 -2.67 18.14 -15.71
CA VAL A 292 -2.84 16.83 -15.03
C VAL A 292 -3.30 16.99 -13.58
N LYS A 293 -4.36 16.24 -13.21
CA LYS A 293 -5.00 16.34 -11.89
C LYS A 293 -5.65 15.03 -11.49
N ALA A 294 -5.68 14.77 -10.18
CA ALA A 294 -6.40 13.67 -9.55
C ALA A 294 -7.65 14.19 -8.81
N PRO A 295 -8.84 14.15 -9.43
CA PRO A 295 -10.06 14.69 -8.80
C PRO A 295 -10.68 13.77 -7.75
N ALA A 296 -10.24 12.52 -7.65
CA ALA A 296 -10.79 11.54 -6.71
C ALA A 296 -10.70 12.01 -5.26
N THR A 297 -11.83 11.94 -4.54
CA THR A 297 -11.95 12.34 -3.12
C THR A 297 -12.49 11.16 -2.29
N ARG A 298 -12.50 11.30 -0.96
CA ARG A 298 -13.16 10.31 -0.09
C ARG A 298 -14.65 10.11 -0.42
N ARG A 299 -15.35 11.18 -0.78
CA ARG A 299 -16.80 11.13 -1.07
C ARG A 299 -17.10 10.67 -2.49
N GLU A 300 -16.21 11.00 -3.41
CA GLU A 300 -16.31 10.66 -4.84
C GLU A 300 -15.00 10.04 -5.30
N PRO A 301 -14.71 8.78 -4.88
CA PRO A 301 -13.41 8.18 -5.12
C PRO A 301 -13.21 7.64 -6.52
N LYS A 302 -14.29 7.31 -7.25
CA LYS A 302 -14.23 6.70 -8.59
C LYS A 302 -14.17 7.75 -9.69
N GLN A 303 -13.18 8.65 -9.61
CA GLN A 303 -12.96 9.68 -10.62
C GLN A 303 -11.63 9.45 -11.33
N PHE A 304 -11.69 9.32 -12.66
CA PHE A 304 -10.48 9.21 -13.48
C PHE A 304 -9.68 10.51 -13.49
N PRO A 305 -8.34 10.42 -13.67
CA PRO A 305 -7.50 11.60 -13.82
C PRO A 305 -7.89 12.50 -14.98
N VAL A 306 -7.66 13.79 -14.85
CA VAL A 306 -7.76 14.78 -15.92
C VAL A 306 -6.35 15.06 -16.47
N GLY A 307 -6.25 15.48 -17.74
CA GLY A 307 -4.98 15.81 -18.39
C GLY A 307 -4.15 14.61 -18.84
N ILE A 308 -4.72 13.40 -18.80
CA ILE A 308 -4.15 12.20 -19.44
C ILE A 308 -4.82 12.06 -20.82
N GLU A 309 -4.06 12.32 -21.87
CA GLU A 309 -4.56 12.30 -23.24
C GLU A 309 -4.62 10.88 -23.82
N GLN A 310 -3.52 10.15 -23.71
CA GLN A 310 -3.43 8.78 -24.21
C GLN A 310 -2.64 7.88 -23.28
N VAL A 311 -3.07 6.61 -23.21
CA VAL A 311 -2.29 5.52 -22.63
C VAL A 311 -2.14 4.44 -23.69
N ILE A 312 -0.89 4.09 -23.96
CA ILE A 312 -0.49 3.07 -24.93
C ILE A 312 0.15 1.92 -24.15
N VAL A 313 -0.29 0.70 -24.42
CA VAL A 313 0.27 -0.52 -23.81
C VAL A 313 0.65 -1.49 -24.92
N ASN A 314 1.91 -1.93 -24.94
CA ASN A 314 2.44 -2.79 -26.01
C ASN A 314 2.14 -2.26 -27.42
N GLY A 315 2.21 -0.95 -27.63
CA GLY A 315 1.98 -0.29 -28.92
C GLY A 315 0.50 -0.10 -29.31
N GLN A 316 -0.46 -0.43 -28.44
CA GLN A 316 -1.89 -0.26 -28.68
C GLN A 316 -2.48 0.80 -27.76
N ILE A 317 -3.28 1.70 -28.31
CA ILE A 317 -3.97 2.74 -27.53
C ILE A 317 -5.08 2.09 -26.72
N VAL A 318 -4.93 2.08 -25.38
CA VAL A 318 -5.91 1.53 -24.43
C VAL A 318 -6.76 2.62 -23.78
N VAL A 319 -6.26 3.85 -23.72
CA VAL A 319 -7.03 5.04 -23.34
C VAL A 319 -6.80 6.11 -24.40
N ASP A 320 -7.86 6.73 -24.89
CA ASP A 320 -7.84 7.89 -25.79
C ASP A 320 -8.76 8.98 -25.24
N ARG A 321 -8.23 10.18 -25.06
CA ARG A 321 -8.93 11.36 -24.51
C ARG A 321 -9.73 11.03 -23.24
N GLY A 322 -9.08 10.35 -22.30
CA GLY A 322 -9.67 9.98 -21.01
C GLY A 322 -10.69 8.84 -21.05
N ARG A 323 -10.87 8.14 -22.19
CA ARG A 323 -11.81 7.02 -22.34
C ARG A 323 -11.09 5.72 -22.68
N HIS A 324 -11.42 4.65 -21.99
CA HIS A 324 -10.92 3.32 -22.29
C HIS A 324 -11.48 2.86 -23.65
N THR A 325 -10.58 2.39 -24.55
CA THR A 325 -10.94 2.00 -25.93
C THR A 325 -11.55 0.59 -26.03
N GLY A 326 -11.52 -0.18 -24.95
CA GLY A 326 -11.92 -1.59 -24.95
C GLY A 326 -10.77 -2.56 -25.32
N VAL A 327 -9.63 -2.05 -25.76
CA VAL A 327 -8.46 -2.88 -26.11
C VAL A 327 -7.79 -3.43 -24.87
N LEU A 328 -7.56 -4.74 -24.82
CA LEU A 328 -6.88 -5.45 -23.75
C LEU A 328 -5.47 -5.85 -24.21
N ALA A 329 -4.54 -4.90 -24.20
CA ALA A 329 -3.18 -5.06 -24.71
C ALA A 329 -2.17 -5.56 -23.64
N GLY A 330 -2.59 -5.68 -22.37
CA GLY A 330 -1.74 -6.12 -21.26
C GLY A 330 -1.28 -7.57 -21.40
N ARG A 331 -0.08 -7.86 -20.85
CA ARG A 331 0.50 -9.21 -20.83
C ARG A 331 1.12 -9.48 -19.46
N ALA A 332 1.18 -10.77 -19.07
CA ALA A 332 1.95 -11.19 -17.90
C ALA A 332 3.44 -11.06 -18.17
N LEU A 333 4.14 -10.31 -17.31
CA LEU A 333 5.58 -10.09 -17.43
C LEU A 333 6.36 -11.05 -16.54
N ARG A 334 7.57 -11.41 -16.94
CA ARG A 334 8.48 -12.26 -16.17
C ARG A 334 9.83 -11.56 -16.01
N ARG A 335 10.38 -11.63 -14.79
CA ARG A 335 11.71 -11.07 -14.49
C ARG A 335 12.78 -11.66 -15.41
N GLY A 336 13.70 -10.80 -15.87
CA GLY A 336 14.86 -11.21 -16.67
C GLY A 336 14.57 -11.72 -18.08
N ARG A 337 13.33 -11.60 -18.56
CA ARG A 337 12.94 -11.98 -19.92
C ARG A 337 12.41 -10.77 -20.68
N ALA A 338 12.90 -10.58 -21.91
CA ALA A 338 12.26 -9.65 -22.84
C ALA A 338 10.82 -10.12 -23.11
N SER A 339 9.90 -9.17 -23.19
CA SER A 339 8.50 -9.49 -23.47
C SER A 339 8.36 -9.89 -24.95
N THR A 340 7.99 -11.13 -25.20
CA THR A 340 7.70 -11.61 -26.57
C THR A 340 6.40 -11.08 -27.10
#